data_482ce2e5de0516294b8ec25a5b7077d7
#
_entry.id   482ce2e5de0516294b8ec25a5b7077d7
#
_cell.length_a   1.000
_cell.length_b   1.000
_cell.length_c   1.000
_cell.angle_alpha   90.00
_cell.angle_beta   90.00
_cell.angle_gamma   90.00
#
_symmetry.space_group_name_H-M   'P 1'
#
loop_
_entity.id
_entity.type
_entity.pdbx_description
1 polymer ?
#
loop_
_entity_poly.entity_id
_entity_poly.type
_entity_poly.pdbx_seq_one_letter_code
_entity_poly.pdbx_strand_id
1 'polypeptide(L)'
;MAVKLFNIEMNDGSRHFGELPQTVMWHELRDHIETLAGAEVTDFITDNVTEAWIDFSYRGHCFAINDQFGAYWFFVNDPNCPDEILAAVLSHCEFLLAGNEPPG
;
A
#
# COMPACT_ATOMS: atom_id res chain seq x y z
N MET A 1 14.93 -3.11 8.64
CA MET A 1 15.32 -2.83 7.25
C MET A 1 14.51 -1.67 6.70
N ALA A 2 15.15 -0.73 6.08
CA ALA A 2 14.48 0.44 5.56
C ALA A 2 13.83 0.13 4.22
N VAL A 3 12.59 0.55 4.04
CA VAL A 3 11.93 0.48 2.75
C VAL A 3 12.29 1.72 1.95
N LYS A 4 12.29 1.59 0.64
CA LYS A 4 12.56 2.71 -0.24
C LYS A 4 11.27 3.47 -0.50
N LEU A 5 11.28 4.76 -0.20
CA LEU A 5 10.12 5.61 -0.45
C LEU A 5 10.34 6.44 -1.72
N PHE A 6 9.33 6.48 -2.56
CA PHE A 6 9.32 7.34 -3.74
C PHE A 6 8.75 8.71 -3.37
N ASN A 7 9.04 9.69 -4.17
CA ASN A 7 8.46 11.02 -4.00
C ASN A 7 7.97 11.51 -5.35
N ILE A 8 6.93 10.84 -5.85
CA ILE A 8 6.37 11.13 -7.16
C ILE A 8 4.99 11.75 -6.96
N GLU A 9 4.86 13.02 -7.28
CA GLU A 9 3.59 13.72 -7.15
C GLU A 9 2.72 13.42 -8.37
N MET A 10 1.48 13.02 -8.10
CA MET A 10 0.53 12.67 -9.15
C MET A 10 -0.30 13.89 -9.54
N ASN A 11 -1.00 13.78 -10.67
CA ASN A 11 -1.80 14.90 -11.19
C ASN A 11 -2.92 15.34 -10.24
N ASP A 12 -3.40 14.42 -9.40
CA ASP A 12 -4.46 14.72 -8.44
C ASP A 12 -3.94 15.25 -7.11
N GLY A 13 -2.63 15.47 -6.99
CA GLY A 13 -2.02 15.98 -5.77
C GLY A 13 -1.61 14.90 -4.78
N SER A 14 -1.86 13.63 -5.09
CA SER A 14 -1.40 12.55 -4.23
C SER A 14 0.07 12.24 -4.50
N ARG A 15 0.65 11.41 -3.63
CA ARG A 15 2.04 10.99 -3.78
C ARG A 15 2.12 9.49 -3.97
N HIS A 16 2.77 9.06 -5.05
CA HIS A 16 3.12 7.65 -5.23
C HIS A 16 4.39 7.41 -4.43
N PHE A 17 4.28 6.68 -3.32
CA PHE A 17 5.39 6.56 -2.39
C PHE A 17 6.03 5.18 -2.36
N GLY A 18 5.44 4.19 -2.99
CA GLY A 18 6.02 2.86 -2.96
C GLY A 18 5.42 1.92 -3.99
N GLU A 19 6.13 0.83 -4.19
CA GLU A 19 5.72 -0.22 -5.12
C GLU A 19 6.24 -1.54 -4.60
N LEU A 20 5.38 -2.55 -4.57
CA LEU A 20 5.75 -3.88 -4.09
C LEU A 20 5.25 -4.93 -5.08
N PRO A 21 5.90 -6.10 -5.14
CA PRO A 21 5.48 -7.13 -6.08
C PRO A 21 4.11 -7.69 -5.75
N GLN A 22 3.33 -8.00 -6.77
CA GLN A 22 2.00 -8.59 -6.59
C GLN A 22 2.14 -10.09 -6.46
N THR A 23 2.44 -10.54 -5.25
CA THR A 23 2.66 -11.96 -4.96
C THR A 23 1.45 -12.64 -4.33
N VAL A 24 0.44 -11.86 -3.93
CA VAL A 24 -0.79 -12.40 -3.36
C VAL A 24 -1.98 -11.73 -4.03
N MET A 25 -3.15 -12.34 -3.85
CA MET A 25 -4.39 -11.77 -4.39
C MET A 25 -4.82 -10.53 -3.60
N TRP A 26 -5.63 -9.70 -4.23
CA TRP A 26 -6.07 -8.41 -3.68
C TRP A 26 -6.73 -8.55 -2.31
N HIS A 27 -7.58 -9.54 -2.13
CA HIS A 27 -8.30 -9.69 -0.86
C HIS A 27 -7.36 -10.11 0.28
N GLU A 28 -6.28 -10.83 -0.03
CA GLU A 28 -5.29 -11.17 0.98
C GLU A 28 -4.53 -9.92 1.43
N LEU A 29 -4.19 -9.04 0.50
CA LEU A 29 -3.54 -7.79 0.84
C LEU A 29 -4.49 -6.91 1.66
N ARG A 30 -5.75 -6.83 1.27
CA ARG A 30 -6.75 -6.08 2.02
C ARG A 30 -6.84 -6.56 3.47
N ASP A 31 -6.94 -7.87 3.65
CA ASP A 31 -7.04 -8.42 5.00
C ASP A 31 -5.78 -8.15 5.80
N HIS A 32 -4.63 -8.22 5.14
CA HIS A 32 -3.36 -7.96 5.80
C HIS A 32 -3.23 -6.50 6.26
N ILE A 33 -3.74 -5.57 5.47
CA ILE A 33 -3.73 -4.16 5.85
C ILE A 33 -4.49 -3.96 7.14
N GLU A 34 -5.59 -4.67 7.33
CA GLU A 34 -6.40 -4.53 8.54
C GLU A 34 -5.72 -5.09 9.77
N THR A 35 -4.64 -5.84 9.61
CA THR A 35 -3.86 -6.29 10.76
C THR A 35 -2.89 -5.23 11.26
N LEU A 36 -2.69 -4.15 10.52
CA LEU A 36 -1.87 -3.03 10.98
C LEU A 36 -2.69 -2.22 11.98
N ALA A 37 -2.18 -2.11 13.20
CA ALA A 37 -2.92 -1.43 14.27
C ALA A 37 -3.23 0.03 13.86
N GLY A 38 -4.51 0.38 13.88
CA GLY A 38 -4.96 1.70 13.50
C GLY A 38 -5.29 1.87 12.02
N ALA A 39 -5.09 0.85 11.20
CA ALA A 39 -5.46 0.91 9.80
C ALA A 39 -6.87 0.37 9.60
N GLU A 40 -7.60 1.00 8.69
CA GLU A 40 -8.97 0.59 8.39
C GLU A 40 -9.20 0.70 6.88
N VAL A 41 -9.60 -0.40 6.27
CA VAL A 41 -9.95 -0.39 4.84
C VAL A 41 -11.30 0.33 4.70
N THR A 42 -11.30 1.39 3.91
CA THR A 42 -12.48 2.21 3.71
C THR A 42 -13.22 1.89 2.43
N ASP A 43 -12.52 1.33 1.45
CA ASP A 43 -13.15 0.92 0.20
C ASP A 43 -12.30 -0.14 -0.47
N PHE A 44 -12.96 -1.03 -1.20
CA PHE A 44 -12.29 -2.09 -1.94
C PHE A 44 -13.05 -2.32 -3.23
N ILE A 45 -12.43 -1.90 -4.33
CA ILE A 45 -13.06 -1.93 -5.65
C ILE A 45 -12.25 -2.85 -6.54
N THR A 46 -12.89 -3.78 -7.21
CA THR A 46 -12.23 -4.64 -8.17
C THR A 46 -13.19 -5.00 -9.29
N ASP A 47 -12.67 -5.16 -10.49
CA ASP A 47 -13.46 -5.66 -11.60
C ASP A 47 -13.41 -7.20 -11.67
N ASN A 48 -12.70 -7.81 -10.72
CA ASN A 48 -12.53 -9.26 -10.61
C ASN A 48 -11.79 -9.89 -11.79
N VAL A 49 -11.19 -9.08 -12.63
CA VAL A 49 -10.49 -9.55 -13.83
C VAL A 49 -9.07 -9.00 -13.90
N THR A 50 -8.92 -7.69 -13.98
CA THR A 50 -7.62 -7.08 -14.25
C THR A 50 -7.15 -6.07 -13.22
N GLU A 51 -8.05 -5.46 -12.46
CA GLU A 51 -7.69 -4.36 -11.57
C GLU A 51 -8.32 -4.50 -10.21
N ALA A 52 -7.58 -4.02 -9.22
CA ALA A 52 -8.09 -3.85 -7.86
C ALA A 52 -7.66 -2.49 -7.35
N TRP A 53 -8.49 -1.91 -6.51
CA TRP A 53 -8.23 -0.64 -5.87
C TRP A 53 -8.62 -0.78 -4.41
N ILE A 54 -7.65 -0.55 -3.50
CA ILE A 54 -7.88 -0.65 -2.06
C ILE A 54 -7.64 0.72 -1.45
N ASP A 55 -8.68 1.28 -0.82
CA ASP A 55 -8.54 2.52 -0.06
C ASP A 55 -8.54 2.20 1.41
N PHE A 56 -7.66 2.81 2.17
CA PHE A 56 -7.63 2.61 3.62
C PHE A 56 -7.13 3.87 4.30
N SER A 57 -7.42 3.98 5.59
CA SER A 57 -6.93 5.08 6.40
C SER A 57 -5.99 4.55 7.48
N TYR A 58 -5.01 5.38 7.85
CA TYR A 58 -4.05 5.03 8.88
C TYR A 58 -3.47 6.33 9.44
N ARG A 59 -3.56 6.50 10.76
CA ARG A 59 -3.04 7.67 11.47
C ARG A 59 -3.52 8.99 10.89
N GLY A 60 -4.79 9.04 10.48
CA GLY A 60 -5.39 10.27 9.97
C GLY A 60 -5.09 10.58 8.52
N HIS A 61 -4.45 9.67 7.81
CA HIS A 61 -4.15 9.84 6.39
C HIS A 61 -4.89 8.81 5.56
N CYS A 62 -5.23 9.19 4.34
CA CYS A 62 -5.92 8.29 3.40
C CYS A 62 -4.92 7.75 2.41
N PHE A 63 -4.99 6.45 2.18
CA PHE A 63 -4.06 5.74 1.30
C PHE A 63 -4.84 4.98 0.24
N ALA A 64 -4.19 4.70 -0.88
CA ALA A 64 -4.75 3.90 -1.93
C ALA A 64 -3.69 2.95 -2.49
N ILE A 65 -4.13 1.78 -2.91
CA ILE A 65 -3.26 0.79 -3.56
C ILE A 65 -3.97 0.33 -4.81
N ASN A 66 -3.24 0.26 -5.92
CA ASN A 66 -3.75 -0.40 -7.12
C ASN A 66 -2.72 -1.39 -7.64
N ASP A 67 -3.15 -2.26 -8.57
CA ASP A 67 -2.30 -3.34 -9.04
C ASP A 67 -1.98 -3.24 -10.54
N GLN A 68 -1.76 -2.05 -11.00
CA GLN A 68 -1.40 -1.85 -12.40
C GLN A 68 -0.03 -2.47 -12.69
N PHE A 69 0.11 -3.03 -13.88
CA PHE A 69 1.39 -3.52 -14.38
C PHE A 69 2.03 -4.64 -13.55
N GLY A 70 1.22 -5.43 -12.86
CA GLY A 70 1.72 -6.60 -12.15
C GLY A 70 2.41 -6.29 -10.82
N ALA A 71 2.22 -5.09 -10.30
CA ALA A 71 2.76 -4.69 -9.01
C ALA A 71 1.72 -3.89 -8.25
N TYR A 72 1.84 -3.88 -6.92
CA TYR A 72 0.99 -3.03 -6.10
C TYR A 72 1.65 -1.67 -5.95
N TRP A 73 0.96 -0.64 -6.41
CA TRP A 73 1.41 0.75 -6.31
C TRP A 73 0.72 1.42 -5.15
N PHE A 74 1.50 2.07 -4.29
CA PHE A 74 1.01 2.67 -3.05
C PHE A 74 0.97 4.18 -3.17
N PHE A 75 -0.16 4.76 -2.83
CA PHE A 75 -0.39 6.20 -2.90
C PHE A 75 -0.87 6.72 -1.55
N VAL A 76 -0.49 7.95 -1.23
CA VAL A 76 -1.03 8.67 -0.07
C VAL A 76 -1.67 9.96 -0.58
N ASN A 77 -2.84 10.28 -0.03
CA ASN A 77 -3.59 11.45 -0.47
C ASN A 77 -2.87 12.75 -0.14
N ASP A 78 -2.23 12.81 1.03
CA ASP A 78 -1.48 13.99 1.46
C ASP A 78 0.00 13.80 1.16
N PRO A 79 0.57 14.53 0.19
CA PRO A 79 1.98 14.36 -0.16
C PRO A 79 2.93 14.80 0.95
N ASN A 80 2.43 15.50 1.97
CA ASN A 80 3.22 15.92 3.12
C ASN A 80 3.15 14.95 4.29
N CYS A 81 2.51 13.79 4.11
CA CYS A 81 2.45 12.76 5.13
C CYS A 81 3.87 12.38 5.56
N PRO A 82 4.15 12.32 6.87
CA PRO A 82 5.49 12.00 7.35
C PRO A 82 6.01 10.68 6.81
N ASP A 83 7.29 10.64 6.46
CA ASP A 83 7.90 9.44 5.90
C ASP A 83 7.81 8.24 6.83
N GLU A 84 7.84 8.45 8.15
CA GLU A 84 7.74 7.35 9.10
C GLU A 84 6.40 6.63 9.00
N ILE A 85 5.33 7.37 8.68
CA ILE A 85 4.01 6.77 8.49
C ILE A 85 4.00 5.98 7.18
N LEU A 86 4.56 6.55 6.11
CA LEU A 86 4.66 5.87 4.82
C LEU A 86 5.49 4.60 4.94
N ALA A 87 6.60 4.68 5.66
CA ALA A 87 7.47 3.53 5.87
C ALA A 87 6.78 2.44 6.67
N ALA A 88 5.97 2.81 7.66
CA ALA A 88 5.23 1.84 8.47
C ALA A 88 4.23 1.07 7.61
N VAL A 89 3.50 1.77 6.74
CA VAL A 89 2.55 1.14 5.83
C VAL A 89 3.27 0.22 4.86
N LEU A 90 4.32 0.72 4.22
CA LEU A 90 5.02 -0.03 3.19
C LEU A 90 5.74 -1.24 3.78
N SER A 91 6.36 -1.10 4.96
CA SER A 91 7.02 -2.22 5.63
C SER A 91 6.04 -3.31 6.02
N HIS A 92 4.86 -2.91 6.51
CA HIS A 92 3.83 -3.87 6.88
C HIS A 92 3.40 -4.71 5.67
N CYS A 93 3.22 -4.06 4.53
CA CYS A 93 2.82 -4.75 3.32
C CYS A 93 3.97 -5.54 2.70
N GLU A 94 5.19 -5.03 2.82
CA GLU A 94 6.37 -5.74 2.32
C GLU A 94 6.55 -7.09 3.02
N PHE A 95 6.22 -7.13 4.31
CA PHE A 95 6.27 -8.36 5.07
C PHE A 95 5.47 -9.48 4.39
N LEU A 96 4.31 -9.15 3.84
CA LEU A 96 3.48 -10.11 3.12
C LEU A 96 3.95 -10.29 1.68
N LEU A 97 4.19 -9.19 0.97
CA LEU A 97 4.34 -9.22 -0.48
C LEU A 97 5.71 -9.63 -0.95
N ALA A 98 6.75 -9.37 -0.17
CA ALA A 98 8.11 -9.76 -0.52
C ALA A 98 8.42 -11.20 -0.11
N GLY A 99 7.39 -12.00 0.18
CA GLY A 99 7.55 -13.39 0.55
C GLY A 99 7.93 -13.61 2.00
N ASN A 100 8.23 -12.54 2.70
CA ASN A 100 8.50 -12.60 4.12
C ASN A 100 9.36 -13.80 4.51
N GLU A 101 10.43 -14.00 3.77
CA GLU A 101 11.33 -15.08 4.08
C GLU A 101 11.97 -14.81 5.44
N PRO A 102 11.89 -15.74 6.38
CA PRO A 102 12.63 -15.56 7.61
C PRO A 102 14.09 -15.46 7.24
N PRO A 103 14.82 -14.57 7.86
CA PRO A 103 16.24 -14.47 7.58
C PRO A 103 16.81 -15.85 7.82
N GLY A 104 17.41 -16.31 6.82
CA GLY A 104 17.85 -17.68 6.67
C GLY A 104 18.55 -18.24 7.83
#